data_a6131d2301242c875e12e7a785115095
#
_entry.id   a6131d2301242c875e12e7a785115095
#
_cell.length_a   1.000
_cell.length_b   1.000
_cell.length_c   1.000
_cell.angle_alpha   90.00
_cell.angle_beta   90.00
_cell.angle_gamma   90.00
#
_symmetry.space_group_name_H-M   'P 1'
#
loop_
_entity.id
_entity.type
_entity.pdbx_description
1 polymer ?
#
loop_
_entity_poly.entity_id
_entity_poly.type
_entity_poly.pdbx_seq_one_letter_code
_entity_poly.pdbx_strand_id
1 'polypeptide(L)'
;MKKLSNTKTLTLAAMLTAIGIVLGYFKFPINQLIEIRFAFVPLCLAGLLLGPGIAGVMGILVDVGGFLAYPTGPYFPGFTFSSMMTGVIFGLFLYKKKVTLQRIIVTMFTYTVIVGVLLNSIWLNMLYLKLGYFATILYRLPKEAIMLVVNTAIIYTLLKAFESVKLYEKI
;
A
#
# COMPACT_ATOMS: atom_id res chain seq x y z
N MET A 1 -20.39 -4.08 -8.75
CA MET A 1 -20.51 -5.49 -8.37
C MET A 1 -20.32 -6.50 -9.52
N LYS A 2 -20.62 -6.18 -10.80
CA LYS A 2 -20.39 -7.10 -11.95
C LYS A 2 -18.92 -7.56 -12.17
N LYS A 3 -17.91 -6.84 -11.66
CA LYS A 3 -16.49 -7.23 -11.81
C LYS A 3 -16.05 -8.37 -10.90
N LEU A 4 -16.62 -8.54 -9.72
CA LEU A 4 -16.29 -9.64 -8.81
C LEU A 4 -16.95 -10.97 -9.24
N SER A 5 -17.90 -10.93 -10.17
CA SER A 5 -18.50 -12.11 -10.80
C SER A 5 -17.57 -12.79 -11.83
N ASN A 6 -16.48 -12.14 -12.24
CA ASN A 6 -15.51 -12.74 -13.16
C ASN A 6 -14.47 -13.54 -12.37
N THR A 7 -14.45 -14.84 -12.56
CA THR A 7 -13.53 -15.78 -11.90
C THR A 7 -12.06 -15.35 -12.03
N LYS A 8 -11.65 -14.80 -13.19
CA LYS A 8 -10.29 -14.29 -13.41
C LYS A 8 -9.96 -13.13 -12.47
N THR A 9 -10.88 -12.19 -12.32
CA THR A 9 -10.70 -11.04 -11.41
C THR A 9 -10.59 -11.49 -9.96
N LEU A 10 -11.43 -12.45 -9.55
CA LEU A 10 -11.41 -12.98 -8.19
C LEU A 10 -10.12 -13.75 -7.90
N THR A 11 -9.70 -14.61 -8.84
CA THR A 11 -8.43 -15.35 -8.71
C THR A 11 -7.23 -14.40 -8.61
N LEU A 12 -7.16 -13.38 -9.46
CA LEU A 12 -6.09 -12.40 -9.42
C LEU A 12 -6.08 -11.60 -8.10
N ALA A 13 -7.25 -11.20 -7.62
CA ALA A 13 -7.38 -10.52 -6.33
C ALA A 13 -6.90 -11.42 -5.19
N ALA A 14 -7.30 -12.70 -5.17
CA ALA A 14 -6.88 -13.65 -4.16
C ALA A 14 -5.35 -13.88 -4.18
N MET A 15 -4.76 -14.06 -5.36
CA MET A 15 -3.31 -14.22 -5.52
C MET A 15 -2.54 -13.00 -5.03
N LEU A 16 -2.94 -11.80 -5.45
CA LEU A 16 -2.29 -10.56 -5.02
C LEU A 16 -2.48 -10.31 -3.51
N THR A 17 -3.63 -10.69 -2.94
CA THR A 17 -3.86 -10.63 -1.49
C THR A 17 -2.90 -11.57 -0.76
N ALA A 18 -2.78 -12.82 -1.20
CA ALA A 18 -1.84 -13.78 -0.61
C ALA A 18 -0.39 -13.30 -0.67
N ILE A 19 0.04 -12.79 -1.83
CA ILE A 19 1.37 -12.17 -1.98
C ILE A 19 1.52 -10.96 -1.04
N GLY A 20 0.48 -10.15 -0.87
CA GLY A 20 0.48 -9.01 0.05
C GLY A 20 0.66 -9.42 1.51
N ILE A 21 0.00 -10.48 1.94
CA ILE A 21 0.16 -11.05 3.29
C ILE A 21 1.60 -11.57 3.49
N VAL A 22 2.12 -12.33 2.51
CA VAL A 22 3.50 -12.86 2.57
C VAL A 22 4.53 -11.73 2.60
N LEU A 23 4.40 -10.72 1.73
CA LEU A 23 5.29 -9.56 1.73
C LEU A 23 5.13 -8.69 2.98
N GLY A 24 3.98 -8.71 3.61
CA GLY A 24 3.75 -8.08 4.92
C GLY A 24 4.53 -8.76 6.05
N TYR A 25 4.85 -10.04 5.91
CA TYR A 25 5.73 -10.75 6.84
C TYR A 25 7.19 -10.26 6.76
N PHE A 26 7.67 -9.93 5.56
CA PHE A 26 8.99 -9.37 5.34
C PHE A 26 9.01 -7.89 5.74
N LYS A 27 9.00 -7.66 7.05
CA LYS A 27 9.17 -6.34 7.65
C LYS A 27 10.61 -6.19 8.12
N PHE A 28 11.22 -5.08 7.78
CA PHE A 28 12.54 -4.73 8.32
C PHE A 28 12.37 -3.58 9.32
N PRO A 29 12.15 -3.89 10.62
CA PRO A 29 12.08 -2.85 11.64
C PRO A 29 13.49 -2.30 11.86
N ILE A 30 13.68 -1.02 11.59
CA ILE A 30 14.93 -0.31 11.92
C ILE A 30 14.86 0.13 13.39
N ASN A 31 13.68 0.56 13.83
CA ASN A 31 13.34 0.82 15.23
C ASN A 31 11.82 0.72 15.41
N GLN A 32 11.30 0.95 16.64
CA GLN A 32 9.86 0.85 16.94
C GLN A 32 8.96 1.78 16.10
N LEU A 33 9.53 2.80 15.47
CA LEU A 33 8.81 3.81 14.70
C LEU A 33 9.04 3.71 13.19
N ILE A 34 10.11 3.04 12.78
CA ILE A 34 10.56 2.98 11.40
C ILE A 34 10.60 1.52 10.98
N GLU A 35 9.64 1.15 10.16
CA GLU A 35 9.57 -0.15 9.49
C GLU A 35 9.57 0.04 7.97
N ILE A 36 10.32 -0.78 7.27
CA ILE A 36 10.23 -0.91 5.82
C ILE A 36 9.28 -2.05 5.52
N ARG A 37 8.23 -1.78 4.75
CA ARG A 37 7.19 -2.77 4.39
C ARG A 37 7.03 -2.81 2.88
N PHE A 38 6.86 -3.99 2.32
CA PHE A 38 6.68 -4.19 0.88
C PHE A 38 5.23 -4.55 0.49
N ALA A 39 4.33 -4.69 1.45
CA ALA A 39 2.91 -5.03 1.21
C ALA A 39 2.17 -4.03 0.31
N PHE A 40 2.69 -2.80 0.14
CA PHE A 40 2.11 -1.81 -0.78
C PHE A 40 2.27 -2.20 -2.26
N VAL A 41 3.25 -3.03 -2.60
CA VAL A 41 3.53 -3.44 -3.99
C VAL A 41 2.37 -4.21 -4.61
N PRO A 42 1.87 -5.32 -4.02
CA PRO A 42 0.68 -6.00 -4.55
C PRO A 42 -0.58 -5.13 -4.53
N LEU A 43 -0.72 -4.23 -3.55
CA LEU A 43 -1.84 -3.28 -3.52
C LEU A 43 -1.77 -2.27 -4.68
N CYS A 44 -0.56 -1.85 -5.07
CA CYS A 44 -0.37 -1.00 -6.25
C CYS A 44 -0.79 -1.71 -7.54
N LEU A 45 -0.38 -2.97 -7.71
CA LEU A 45 -0.81 -3.81 -8.84
C LEU A 45 -2.33 -4.05 -8.83
N ALA A 46 -2.90 -4.32 -7.67
CA ALA A 46 -4.35 -4.45 -7.52
C ALA A 46 -5.08 -3.15 -7.90
N GLY A 47 -4.58 -2.00 -7.46
CA GLY A 47 -5.10 -0.70 -7.82
C GLY A 47 -5.09 -0.47 -9.33
N LEU A 48 -3.98 -0.79 -9.99
CA LEU A 48 -3.81 -0.67 -11.43
C LEU A 48 -4.75 -1.58 -12.22
N LEU A 49 -4.84 -2.85 -11.86
CA LEU A 49 -5.53 -3.89 -12.62
C LEU A 49 -7.02 -3.98 -12.29
N LEU A 50 -7.36 -3.91 -11.00
CA LEU A 50 -8.70 -4.21 -10.50
C LEU A 50 -9.51 -2.95 -10.13
N GLY A 51 -8.82 -1.84 -9.91
CA GLY A 51 -9.43 -0.55 -9.58
C GLY A 51 -9.59 -0.29 -8.08
N PRO A 52 -10.05 0.94 -7.71
CA PRO A 52 -9.96 1.43 -6.33
C PRO A 52 -10.80 0.64 -5.33
N GLY A 53 -12.01 0.21 -5.72
CA GLY A 53 -12.89 -0.52 -4.81
C GLY A 53 -12.34 -1.88 -4.41
N ILE A 54 -11.88 -2.68 -5.39
CA ILE A 54 -11.32 -4.01 -5.13
C ILE A 54 -9.99 -3.88 -4.39
N ALA A 55 -9.12 -2.97 -4.82
CA ALA A 55 -7.84 -2.74 -4.15
C ALA A 55 -8.00 -2.25 -2.70
N GLY A 56 -9.02 -1.44 -2.40
CA GLY A 56 -9.33 -1.04 -1.04
C GLY A 56 -9.74 -2.22 -0.15
N VAL A 57 -10.64 -3.09 -0.64
CA VAL A 57 -11.03 -4.33 0.07
C VAL A 57 -9.81 -5.24 0.27
N MET A 58 -8.98 -5.39 -0.76
CA MET A 58 -7.73 -6.16 -0.63
C MET A 58 -6.79 -5.56 0.41
N GLY A 59 -6.72 -4.23 0.53
CA GLY A 59 -5.95 -3.58 1.59
C GLY A 59 -6.39 -4.00 3.00
N ILE A 60 -7.70 -4.11 3.23
CA ILE A 60 -8.24 -4.63 4.49
C ILE A 60 -7.80 -6.09 4.70
N LEU A 61 -7.97 -6.93 3.69
CA LEU A 61 -7.64 -8.36 3.79
C LEU A 61 -6.13 -8.59 3.99
N VAL A 62 -5.29 -7.81 3.33
CA VAL A 62 -3.81 -7.89 3.49
C VAL A 62 -3.39 -7.50 4.90
N ASP A 63 -3.97 -6.45 5.47
CA ASP A 63 -3.62 -5.99 6.82
C ASP A 63 -4.11 -6.97 7.89
N VAL A 64 -5.39 -7.34 7.84
CA VAL A 64 -5.99 -8.30 8.80
C VAL A 64 -5.34 -9.68 8.66
N GLY A 65 -5.17 -10.18 7.43
CA GLY A 65 -4.51 -11.45 7.17
C GLY A 65 -3.05 -11.45 7.60
N GLY A 66 -2.32 -10.36 7.36
CA GLY A 66 -0.95 -10.18 7.83
C GLY A 66 -0.85 -10.17 9.36
N PHE A 67 -1.78 -9.51 10.03
CA PHE A 67 -1.85 -9.53 11.50
C PHE A 67 -2.15 -10.92 12.06
N LEU A 68 -3.11 -11.65 11.47
CA LEU A 68 -3.45 -13.02 11.89
C LEU A 68 -2.30 -14.00 11.67
N ALA A 69 -1.57 -13.83 10.56
CA ALA A 69 -0.43 -14.69 10.23
C ALA A 69 0.78 -14.42 11.14
N TYR A 70 1.01 -13.15 11.51
CA TYR A 70 2.16 -12.75 12.31
C TYR A 70 1.85 -11.52 13.18
N PRO A 71 1.27 -11.71 14.36
CA PRO A 71 0.95 -10.62 15.28
C PRO A 71 2.25 -10.00 15.85
N THR A 72 2.50 -8.74 15.55
CA THR A 72 3.68 -7.98 16.04
C THR A 72 3.33 -6.97 17.14
N GLY A 73 2.10 -7.04 17.67
CA GLY A 73 1.61 -6.12 18.70
C GLY A 73 0.09 -6.22 18.82
N PRO A 74 -0.57 -5.32 19.54
CA PRO A 74 -2.03 -5.27 19.61
C PRO A 74 -2.60 -4.87 18.24
N TYR A 75 -3.71 -5.51 17.84
CA TYR A 75 -4.43 -5.13 16.63
C TYR A 75 -5.01 -3.72 16.80
N PHE A 76 -4.80 -2.90 15.79
CA PHE A 76 -5.37 -1.56 15.76
C PHE A 76 -6.05 -1.26 14.40
N PRO A 77 -7.37 -1.03 14.40
CA PRO A 77 -8.15 -0.84 13.17
C PRO A 77 -7.68 0.34 12.29
N GLY A 78 -6.99 1.31 12.88
CA GLY A 78 -6.42 2.44 12.14
C GLY A 78 -5.42 2.03 11.06
N PHE A 79 -4.60 1.00 11.31
CA PHE A 79 -3.68 0.49 10.29
C PHE A 79 -4.43 -0.21 9.16
N THR A 80 -5.51 -0.92 9.48
CA THR A 80 -6.40 -1.52 8.46
C THR A 80 -7.03 -0.43 7.59
N PHE A 81 -7.48 0.68 8.19
CA PHE A 81 -7.98 1.83 7.44
C PHE A 81 -6.87 2.45 6.54
N SER A 82 -5.65 2.58 7.04
CA SER A 82 -4.51 3.06 6.26
C SER A 82 -4.21 2.13 5.07
N SER A 83 -4.29 0.82 5.25
CA SER A 83 -4.08 -0.17 4.20
C SER A 83 -5.20 -0.14 3.15
N MET A 84 -6.46 0.04 3.57
CA MET A 84 -7.60 0.28 2.67
C MET A 84 -7.38 1.53 1.83
N MET A 85 -7.03 2.65 2.46
CA MET A 85 -6.75 3.91 1.77
C MET A 85 -5.60 3.81 0.77
N THR A 86 -4.57 3.00 1.09
CA THR A 86 -3.47 2.70 0.17
C THR A 86 -4.00 2.09 -1.13
N GLY A 87 -4.82 1.05 -1.03
CA GLY A 87 -5.43 0.40 -2.21
C GLY A 87 -6.33 1.35 -3.01
N VAL A 88 -7.13 2.18 -2.32
CA VAL A 88 -8.00 3.17 -2.95
C VAL A 88 -7.19 4.23 -3.71
N ILE A 89 -6.15 4.80 -3.09
CA ILE A 89 -5.28 5.80 -3.72
C ILE A 89 -4.64 5.24 -4.98
N PHE A 90 -4.02 4.06 -4.90
CA PHE A 90 -3.42 3.42 -6.08
C PHE A 90 -4.44 3.19 -7.18
N GLY A 91 -5.64 2.73 -6.84
CA GLY A 91 -6.70 2.54 -7.83
C GLY A 91 -7.19 3.83 -8.48
N LEU A 92 -7.36 4.91 -7.72
CA LEU A 92 -7.81 6.20 -8.25
C LEU A 92 -6.82 6.83 -9.24
N PHE A 93 -5.54 6.69 -8.96
CA PHE A 93 -4.50 7.31 -9.76
C PHE A 93 -4.02 6.45 -10.93
N LEU A 94 -4.04 5.11 -10.80
CA LEU A 94 -3.43 4.21 -11.78
C LEU A 94 -4.46 3.46 -12.64
N TYR A 95 -5.67 3.18 -12.12
CA TYR A 95 -6.64 2.35 -12.80
C TYR A 95 -7.04 2.90 -14.19
N LYS A 96 -6.92 2.05 -15.22
CA LYS A 96 -7.24 2.38 -16.63
C LYS A 96 -6.51 3.63 -17.16
N LYS A 97 -5.36 3.96 -16.62
CA LYS A 97 -4.58 5.13 -17.05
C LYS A 97 -3.21 4.68 -17.53
N LYS A 98 -2.63 5.42 -18.48
CA LYS A 98 -1.26 5.16 -18.95
C LYS A 98 -0.27 5.32 -17.79
N VAL A 99 0.62 4.36 -17.66
CA VAL A 99 1.67 4.37 -16.63
C VAL A 99 2.78 5.31 -17.07
N THR A 100 2.78 6.53 -16.55
CA THR A 100 3.83 7.53 -16.79
C THR A 100 4.60 7.80 -15.51
N LEU A 101 5.88 8.14 -15.61
CA LEU A 101 6.71 8.45 -14.46
C LEU A 101 6.08 9.56 -13.59
N GLN A 102 5.58 10.61 -14.22
CA GLN A 102 4.91 11.71 -13.51
C GLN A 102 3.72 11.22 -12.69
N ARG A 103 2.89 10.33 -13.26
CA ARG A 103 1.73 9.76 -12.56
C ARG A 103 2.14 8.89 -11.38
N ILE A 104 3.19 8.08 -11.55
CA ILE A 104 3.73 7.27 -10.46
C ILE A 104 4.24 8.18 -9.32
N ILE A 105 5.00 9.23 -9.65
CA ILE A 105 5.49 10.19 -8.65
C ILE A 105 4.32 10.83 -7.88
N VAL A 106 3.30 11.33 -8.59
CA VAL A 106 2.12 11.94 -7.96
C VAL A 106 1.37 10.92 -7.09
N THR A 107 1.23 9.68 -7.55
CA THR A 107 0.58 8.61 -6.78
C THR A 107 1.35 8.30 -5.51
N MET A 108 2.67 8.14 -5.61
CA MET A 108 3.54 7.84 -4.48
C MET A 108 3.61 9.01 -3.49
N PHE A 109 3.68 10.23 -3.99
CA PHE A 109 3.62 11.43 -3.16
C PHE A 109 2.30 11.50 -2.37
N THR A 110 1.16 11.30 -3.05
CA THR A 110 -0.16 11.30 -2.40
C THR A 110 -0.26 10.18 -1.36
N TYR A 111 0.20 8.98 -1.68
CA TYR A 111 0.25 7.86 -0.74
C TYR A 111 1.12 8.18 0.48
N THR A 112 2.34 8.69 0.26
CA THR A 112 3.26 9.02 1.36
C THR A 112 2.69 10.11 2.25
N VAL A 113 2.12 11.17 1.69
CA VAL A 113 1.54 12.26 2.48
C VAL A 113 0.31 11.79 3.26
N ILE A 114 -0.68 11.21 2.58
CA ILE A 114 -1.94 10.84 3.24
C ILE A 114 -1.76 9.66 4.18
N VAL A 115 -1.17 8.57 3.71
CA VAL A 115 -1.06 7.35 4.51
C VAL A 115 0.19 7.35 5.37
N GLY A 116 1.35 7.63 4.79
CA GLY A 116 2.63 7.59 5.49
C GLY A 116 2.74 8.65 6.58
N VAL A 117 2.50 9.91 6.22
CA VAL A 117 2.70 11.04 7.14
C VAL A 117 1.46 11.29 8.00
N LEU A 118 0.28 11.50 7.40
CA LEU A 118 -0.90 11.92 8.16
C LEU A 118 -1.48 10.75 8.97
N LEU A 119 -2.03 9.73 8.31
CA LEU A 119 -2.75 8.66 9.01
C LEU A 119 -1.85 7.87 9.96
N ASN A 120 -0.72 7.36 9.49
CA ASN A 120 0.13 6.54 10.33
C ASN A 120 0.77 7.30 11.49
N SER A 121 0.96 8.63 11.38
CA SER A 121 1.44 9.43 12.51
C SER A 121 0.36 9.61 13.59
N ILE A 122 -0.92 9.71 13.20
CA ILE A 122 -2.03 9.71 14.16
C ILE A 122 -2.02 8.41 14.96
N TRP A 123 -2.00 7.27 14.26
CA TRP A 123 -2.07 5.96 14.91
C TRP A 123 -0.87 5.68 15.81
N LEU A 124 0.33 5.98 15.35
CA LEU A 124 1.55 5.79 16.14
C LEU A 124 1.61 6.71 17.36
N ASN A 125 1.13 7.95 17.24
CA ASN A 125 1.06 8.85 18.39
C ASN A 125 0.05 8.36 19.43
N MET A 126 -1.09 7.83 18.98
CA MET A 126 -2.12 7.28 19.89
C MET A 126 -1.63 6.03 20.63
N LEU A 127 -0.87 5.14 19.94
CA LEU A 127 -0.49 3.84 20.48
C LEU A 127 0.82 3.86 21.28
N TYR A 128 1.83 4.58 20.78
CA TYR A 128 3.19 4.40 21.29
C TYR A 128 3.84 5.67 21.83
N LEU A 129 3.69 6.81 21.15
CA LEU A 129 4.57 7.93 21.38
C LEU A 129 4.07 8.91 22.45
N LYS A 130 2.78 9.22 22.45
CA LYS A 130 2.17 10.26 23.31
C LYS A 130 2.94 11.60 23.34
N LEU A 131 3.80 11.82 22.32
CA LEU A 131 4.70 13.00 22.19
C LEU A 131 4.00 14.21 21.58
N GLY A 132 2.73 14.04 21.15
CA GLY A 132 2.04 15.03 20.34
C GLY A 132 2.17 14.79 18.83
N TYR A 133 1.11 15.12 18.10
CA TYR A 133 0.99 14.80 16.67
C TYR A 133 2.09 15.43 15.79
N PHE A 134 2.39 16.71 16.00
CA PHE A 134 3.41 17.42 15.23
C PHE A 134 4.82 16.89 15.46
N ALA A 135 5.16 16.55 16.70
CA ALA A 135 6.47 15.96 17.02
C ALA A 135 6.63 14.59 16.34
N THR A 136 5.57 13.79 16.30
CA THR A 136 5.55 12.48 15.61
C THR A 136 5.76 12.65 14.11
N ILE A 137 5.10 13.61 13.47
CA ILE A 137 5.30 13.92 12.04
C ILE A 137 6.76 14.31 11.80
N LEU A 138 7.28 15.26 12.55
CA LEU A 138 8.64 15.79 12.35
C LEU A 138 9.69 14.68 12.48
N TYR A 139 9.52 13.79 13.44
CA TYR A 139 10.41 12.64 13.64
C TYR A 139 10.39 11.66 12.45
N ARG A 140 9.24 11.51 11.78
CA ARG A 140 9.04 10.54 10.69
C ARG A 140 9.35 11.11 9.31
N LEU A 141 9.34 12.43 9.14
CA LEU A 141 9.57 13.08 7.84
C LEU A 141 10.85 12.59 7.12
N PRO A 142 12.02 12.47 7.76
CA PRO A 142 13.24 12.03 7.07
C PRO A 142 13.07 10.61 6.49
N LYS A 143 12.47 9.70 7.26
CA LYS A 143 12.19 8.33 6.80
C LYS A 143 11.21 8.33 5.62
N GLU A 144 10.11 9.07 5.72
CA GLU A 144 9.10 9.11 4.67
C GLU A 144 9.64 9.75 3.37
N ALA A 145 10.53 10.73 3.47
CA ALA A 145 11.20 11.32 2.31
C ALA A 145 12.12 10.31 1.59
N ILE A 146 12.92 9.56 2.33
CA ILE A 146 13.76 8.50 1.77
C ILE A 146 12.88 7.41 1.14
N MET A 147 11.85 6.96 1.85
CA MET A 147 10.94 5.92 1.38
C MET A 147 10.14 6.34 0.16
N LEU A 148 9.81 7.62 0.01
CA LEU A 148 9.16 8.13 -1.19
C LEU A 148 10.02 7.86 -2.45
N VAL A 149 11.32 8.13 -2.39
CA VAL A 149 12.24 7.89 -3.51
C VAL A 149 12.37 6.40 -3.78
N VAL A 150 12.64 5.61 -2.75
CA VAL A 150 12.82 4.15 -2.85
C VAL A 150 11.56 3.48 -3.39
N ASN A 151 10.40 3.77 -2.81
CA ASN A 151 9.13 3.17 -3.23
C ASN A 151 8.75 3.59 -4.66
N THR A 152 9.02 4.85 -5.03
CA THR A 152 8.79 5.33 -6.41
C THR A 152 9.66 4.56 -7.41
N ALA A 153 10.94 4.32 -7.11
CA ALA A 153 11.84 3.56 -7.96
C ALA A 153 11.37 2.10 -8.09
N ILE A 154 10.98 1.45 -6.99
CA ILE A 154 10.46 0.08 -6.99
C ILE A 154 9.21 -0.02 -7.87
N ILE A 155 8.22 0.86 -7.64
CA ILE A 155 6.96 0.82 -8.39
C ILE A 155 7.18 1.18 -9.86
N TYR A 156 8.03 2.14 -10.17
CA TYR A 156 8.35 2.49 -11.56
C TYR A 156 8.94 1.30 -12.32
N THR A 157 9.96 0.65 -11.75
CA THR A 157 10.60 -0.51 -12.35
C THR A 157 9.61 -1.66 -12.55
N LEU A 158 8.79 -1.93 -11.54
CA LEU A 158 7.80 -3.00 -11.56
C LEU A 158 6.71 -2.73 -12.60
N LEU A 159 6.13 -1.54 -12.62
CA LEU A 159 5.05 -1.20 -13.55
C LEU A 159 5.55 -1.14 -15.00
N LYS A 160 6.79 -0.69 -15.22
CA LYS A 160 7.42 -0.71 -16.54
C LYS A 160 7.66 -2.14 -17.03
N ALA A 161 8.07 -3.05 -16.15
CA ALA A 161 8.17 -4.47 -16.46
C ALA A 161 6.81 -5.09 -16.82
N PHE A 162 5.74 -4.72 -16.11
CA PHE A 162 4.38 -5.15 -16.44
C PHE A 162 3.89 -4.61 -17.78
N GLU A 163 4.22 -3.37 -18.11
CA GLU A 163 3.86 -2.75 -19.40
C GLU A 163 4.54 -3.45 -20.58
N SER A 164 5.81 -3.85 -20.44
CA SER A 164 6.56 -4.56 -21.48
C SER A 164 5.95 -5.92 -21.83
N VAL A 165 5.26 -6.57 -20.92
CA VAL A 165 4.64 -7.91 -21.13
C VAL A 165 3.20 -7.81 -21.68
N LYS A 166 2.69 -6.61 -21.99
CA LYS A 166 1.32 -6.36 -22.51
C LYS A 166 0.20 -7.05 -21.70
N LEU A 167 0.41 -7.21 -20.41
CA LEU A 167 -0.57 -7.83 -19.51
C LEU A 167 -1.86 -7.01 -19.37
N TYR A 168 -1.83 -5.73 -19.72
CA TYR A 168 -2.99 -4.84 -19.66
C TYR A 168 -4.09 -5.17 -20.68
N GLU A 169 -3.73 -5.75 -21.81
CA GLU A 169 -4.66 -6.01 -22.91
C GLU A 169 -5.44 -7.32 -22.74
N LYS A 170 -5.06 -8.16 -21.75
CA LYS A 170 -5.61 -9.50 -21.55
C LYS A 170 -6.58 -9.63 -20.36
N ILE A 171 -6.81 -8.55 -19.59
CA ILE A 171 -7.67 -8.52 -18.41
C ILE A 171 -8.81 -7.53 -18.59
#